data_88299d7f65ee5e705ae6155454ae32d2
#
_entry.id   88299d7f65ee5e705ae6155454ae32d2
#
_cell.length_a   1.000
_cell.length_b   1.000
_cell.length_c   1.000
_cell.angle_alpha   90.00
_cell.angle_beta   90.00
_cell.angle_gamma   90.00
#
_symmetry.space_group_name_H-M   'P 1'
#
loop_
_entity.id
_entity.type
_entity.pdbx_description
1 polymer ?
#
loop_
_entity_poly.entity_id
_entity_poly.type
_entity_poly.pdbx_seq_one_letter_code
_entity_poly.pdbx_strand_id
1 'polypeptide(L)'
;MGALRAPELAPGCSVAGVLGVVPGIMGMLQANEALKILLGIGDTLAGRLLLFDALDTSFTELKLRRDPNCPVCSTEAVAARAEGRPLPIPSFSAPAADEPFVLGGPA
;
A
#
# COMPACT_ATOMS: atom_id res chain seq x y z
N MET A 1 6.36 3.74 -5.91
CA MET A 1 6.37 4.28 -4.56
C MET A 1 7.62 3.81 -3.83
N GLY A 2 8.45 4.73 -3.38
CA GLY A 2 9.68 4.41 -2.68
C GLY A 2 9.57 4.34 -1.17
N ALA A 3 8.42 4.68 -0.59
CA ALA A 3 8.26 4.73 0.86
C ALA A 3 7.71 3.40 1.38
N LEU A 4 8.58 2.58 1.97
CA LEU A 4 8.16 1.41 2.72
C LEU A 4 7.86 1.84 4.16
N ARG A 5 6.64 1.62 4.60
CA ARG A 5 6.25 1.95 5.97
C ARG A 5 6.91 1.03 6.97
N ALA A 6 7.40 1.62 8.06
CA ALA A 6 7.88 0.83 9.18
C ALA A 6 6.71 0.05 9.80
N PRO A 7 6.90 -1.23 10.21
CA PRO A 7 5.82 -2.04 10.77
C PRO A 7 5.11 -1.43 11.98
N GLU A 8 5.82 -0.68 12.81
CA GLU A 8 5.26 0.00 13.99
C GLU A 8 4.31 1.14 13.63
N LEU A 9 4.41 1.70 12.42
CA LEU A 9 3.53 2.76 11.93
C LEU A 9 2.29 2.22 11.23
N ALA A 10 2.22 0.91 11.02
CA ALA A 10 1.12 0.23 10.35
C ALA A 10 0.63 -0.94 11.20
N PRO A 11 -0.10 -0.66 12.31
CA PRO A 11 -0.59 -1.71 13.18
C PRO A 11 -1.53 -2.65 12.44
N GLY A 12 -1.56 -3.91 12.85
CA GLY A 12 -2.48 -4.90 12.30
C GLY A 12 -3.94 -4.57 12.61
N CYS A 13 -4.87 -5.15 11.85
CA CYS A 13 -6.31 -4.94 12.02
C CYS A 13 -6.79 -5.33 13.42
N SER A 14 -6.18 -6.32 14.03
CA SER A 14 -6.50 -6.77 15.38
C SER A 14 -6.15 -5.76 16.46
N VAL A 15 -5.22 -4.86 16.19
CA VAL A 15 -4.80 -3.80 17.13
C VAL A 15 -5.54 -2.51 16.87
N ALA A 16 -5.58 -2.07 15.63
CA ALA A 16 -6.16 -0.79 15.23
C ALA A 16 -7.67 -0.87 14.98
N GLY A 17 -8.18 -2.05 14.69
CA GLY A 17 -9.55 -2.23 14.24
C GLY A 17 -9.73 -1.82 12.76
N VAL A 18 -10.83 -2.25 12.17
CA VAL A 18 -11.17 -1.92 10.79
C VAL A 18 -12.66 -1.63 10.68
N LEU A 19 -13.01 -0.48 10.12
CA LEU A 19 -14.38 -0.19 9.73
C LEU A 19 -14.67 -0.89 8.41
N GLY A 20 -15.53 -1.91 8.43
CA GLY A 20 -15.72 -2.82 7.29
C GLY A 20 -16.13 -2.17 5.98
N VAL A 21 -16.82 -1.01 6.03
CA VAL A 21 -17.22 -0.29 4.81
C VAL A 21 -16.04 0.33 4.07
N VAL A 22 -14.96 0.68 4.77
CA VAL A 22 -13.80 1.33 4.15
C VAL A 22 -13.09 0.39 3.17
N PRO A 23 -12.73 -0.85 3.54
CA PRO A 23 -12.19 -1.81 2.58
C PRO A 23 -13.13 -2.08 1.41
N GLY A 24 -14.45 -2.07 1.65
CA GLY A 24 -15.44 -2.23 0.59
C GLY A 24 -15.38 -1.11 -0.45
N ILE A 25 -15.34 0.13 -0.01
CA ILE A 25 -15.20 1.30 -0.88
C ILE A 25 -13.89 1.24 -1.65
N MET A 26 -12.78 0.99 -0.96
CA MET A 26 -11.47 0.93 -1.59
C MET A 26 -11.38 -0.24 -2.58
N GLY A 27 -11.96 -1.38 -2.25
CA GLY A 27 -12.01 -2.52 -3.14
C GLY A 27 -12.77 -2.24 -4.42
N MET A 28 -13.88 -1.51 -4.34
CA MET A 28 -14.64 -1.11 -5.52
C MET A 28 -13.87 -0.12 -6.40
N LEU A 29 -13.14 0.82 -5.79
CA LEU A 29 -12.26 1.74 -6.53
C LEU A 29 -11.14 0.98 -7.22
N GLN A 30 -10.55 -0.01 -6.57
CA GLN A 30 -9.52 -0.86 -7.17
C GLN A 30 -10.06 -1.67 -8.34
N ALA A 31 -11.25 -2.24 -8.21
CA ALA A 31 -11.91 -2.96 -9.31
C ALA A 31 -12.17 -2.04 -10.50
N ASN A 32 -12.59 -0.81 -10.24
CA ASN A 32 -12.80 0.18 -11.28
C ASN A 32 -11.51 0.50 -12.03
N GLU A 33 -10.39 0.66 -11.31
CA GLU A 33 -9.09 0.87 -11.93
C GLU A 33 -8.67 -0.32 -12.80
N ALA A 34 -8.90 -1.53 -12.30
CA ALA A 34 -8.60 -2.75 -13.05
C ALA A 34 -9.40 -2.81 -14.36
N LEU A 35 -10.68 -2.46 -14.33
CA LEU A 35 -11.50 -2.42 -15.52
C LEU A 35 -11.01 -1.39 -16.54
N LYS A 36 -10.61 -0.21 -16.08
CA LYS A 36 -10.05 0.81 -16.97
C LYS A 36 -8.79 0.32 -17.68
N ILE A 37 -7.91 -0.35 -16.95
CA ILE A 37 -6.68 -0.92 -17.51
C ILE A 37 -6.98 -2.00 -18.54
N LEU A 38 -7.87 -2.94 -18.20
CA LEU A 38 -8.22 -4.06 -19.08
C LEU A 38 -8.94 -3.61 -20.34
N LEU A 39 -9.79 -2.59 -20.24
CA LEU A 39 -10.57 -2.09 -21.37
C LEU A 39 -9.84 -0.99 -22.14
N GLY A 40 -8.76 -0.46 -21.61
CA GLY A 40 -8.01 0.63 -22.22
C GLY A 40 -8.79 1.93 -22.31
N ILE A 41 -9.65 2.21 -21.34
CA ILE A 41 -10.52 3.40 -21.32
C ILE A 41 -10.26 4.25 -20.09
N GLY A 42 -10.58 5.54 -20.20
CA GLY A 42 -10.46 6.48 -19.09
C GLY A 42 -9.01 6.74 -18.67
N ASP A 43 -8.88 7.52 -17.62
CA ASP A 43 -7.58 7.84 -17.02
C ASP A 43 -7.40 7.04 -15.74
N THR A 44 -6.30 6.28 -15.67
CA THR A 44 -5.99 5.50 -14.48
C THR A 44 -5.39 6.39 -13.38
N LEU A 45 -5.34 5.86 -12.16
CA LEU A 45 -4.70 6.53 -11.03
C LEU A 45 -3.16 6.38 -11.03
N ALA A 46 -2.56 5.93 -12.10
CA ALA A 46 -1.11 5.83 -12.20
C ALA A 46 -0.48 7.22 -11.99
N GLY A 47 0.46 7.31 -11.07
CA GLY A 47 1.10 8.58 -10.68
C GLY A 47 0.26 9.43 -9.74
N ARG A 48 -0.84 8.92 -9.22
CA ARG A 48 -1.72 9.64 -8.29
C ARG A 48 -2.03 8.76 -7.08
N LEU A 49 -2.06 9.36 -5.91
CA LEU A 49 -2.50 8.70 -4.69
C LEU A 49 -3.85 9.26 -4.29
N LEU A 50 -4.85 8.42 -4.21
CA LEU A 50 -6.17 8.79 -3.77
C LEU A 50 -6.32 8.48 -2.28
N LEU A 51 -6.57 9.50 -1.49
CA LEU A 51 -6.83 9.37 -0.06
C LEU A 51 -8.33 9.51 0.18
N PHE A 52 -8.87 8.62 0.99
CA PHE A 52 -10.28 8.64 1.36
C PHE A 52 -10.41 8.79 2.88
N ASP A 53 -11.13 9.82 3.31
CA ASP A 53 -11.50 10.00 4.71
C ASP A 53 -12.97 9.63 4.87
N ALA A 54 -13.22 8.55 5.59
CA ALA A 54 -14.56 8.01 5.78
C ALA A 54 -15.41 8.87 6.71
N LEU A 55 -14.78 9.61 7.63
CA LEU A 55 -15.51 10.45 8.57
C LEU A 55 -16.06 11.70 7.90
N ASP A 56 -15.29 12.28 7.00
CA ASP A 56 -15.69 13.45 6.21
C ASP A 56 -16.33 13.08 4.87
N THR A 57 -16.20 11.83 4.45
CA THR A 57 -16.56 11.39 3.10
C THR A 57 -15.85 12.26 2.05
N SER A 58 -14.57 12.50 2.26
CA SER A 58 -13.75 13.32 1.38
C SER A 58 -12.68 12.52 0.68
N PHE A 59 -12.40 12.89 -0.55
CA PHE A 59 -11.31 12.32 -1.35
C PHE A 59 -10.27 13.39 -1.59
N THR A 60 -9.01 13.04 -1.39
CA THR A 60 -7.88 13.93 -1.68
C THR A 60 -6.95 13.21 -2.64
N GLU A 61 -6.57 13.91 -3.70
CA GLU A 61 -5.67 13.37 -4.71
C GLU A 61 -4.31 14.04 -4.59
N LEU A 62 -3.26 13.22 -4.46
CA LEU A 62 -1.88 13.67 -4.40
C LEU A 62 -1.13 13.13 -5.60
N LYS A 63 -0.23 13.94 -6.16
CA LYS A 63 0.65 13.49 -7.22
C LYS A 63 1.79 12.68 -6.65
N LEU A 64 2.07 11.54 -7.25
CA LEU A 64 3.19 10.68 -6.91
C LEU A 64 4.24 10.75 -7.99
N ARG A 65 5.49 10.86 -7.57
CA ARG A 65 6.64 10.72 -8.46
C ARG A 65 7.29 9.38 -8.22
N ARG A 66 7.80 8.78 -9.30
CA ARG A 66 8.60 7.57 -9.17
C ARG A 66 9.90 7.91 -8.46
N ASP A 67 10.22 7.16 -7.42
CA ASP A 67 11.50 7.28 -6.74
C ASP A 67 12.57 6.54 -7.57
N PRO A 68 13.58 7.25 -8.10
CA PRO A 68 14.63 6.59 -8.89
C PRO A 68 15.47 5.63 -8.07
N ASN A 69 15.44 5.72 -6.73
CA ASN A 69 16.17 4.85 -5.83
C ASN A 69 15.27 3.81 -5.17
N CYS A 70 14.06 3.60 -5.66
CA CYS A 70 13.15 2.61 -5.10
C CYS A 70 13.76 1.21 -5.15
N PRO A 71 13.81 0.47 -4.04
CA PRO A 71 14.41 -0.87 -4.02
C PRO A 71 13.60 -1.92 -4.80
N VAL A 72 12.38 -1.59 -5.21
CA VAL A 72 11.49 -2.52 -5.90
C VAL A 72 11.24 -2.13 -7.36
N CYS A 73 11.00 -0.84 -7.63
CA CYS A 73 10.56 -0.37 -8.95
C CYS A 73 11.56 0.52 -9.69
N SER A 74 12.74 0.80 -9.12
CA SER A 74 13.79 1.53 -9.81
C SER A 74 14.29 0.74 -11.01
N THR A 75 14.92 1.43 -11.97
CA THR A 75 15.50 0.77 -13.15
C THR A 75 16.51 -0.30 -12.74
N GLU A 76 17.34 -0.01 -11.73
CA GLU A 76 18.30 -0.94 -11.19
C GLU A 76 17.63 -2.15 -10.54
N ALA A 77 16.58 -1.94 -9.76
CA ALA A 77 15.84 -3.01 -9.11
C ALA A 77 15.13 -3.91 -10.14
N VAL A 78 14.57 -3.34 -11.18
CA VAL A 78 13.93 -4.10 -12.26
C VAL A 78 14.98 -4.93 -13.01
N ALA A 79 16.14 -4.36 -13.32
CA ALA A 79 17.24 -5.09 -13.95
C ALA A 79 17.75 -6.21 -13.06
N ALA A 80 17.93 -5.96 -11.75
CA ALA A 80 18.36 -6.98 -10.79
C ALA A 80 17.36 -8.14 -10.72
N ARG A 81 16.08 -7.84 -10.75
CA ARG A 81 15.04 -8.87 -10.73
C ARG A 81 15.05 -9.72 -11.99
N ALA A 82 15.24 -9.10 -13.16
CA ALA A 82 15.34 -9.80 -14.44
C ALA A 82 16.55 -10.73 -14.48
N GLU A 83 17.64 -10.38 -13.79
CA GLU A 83 18.85 -11.20 -13.68
C GLU A 83 18.80 -12.23 -12.54
N GLY A 84 17.73 -12.24 -11.74
CA GLY A 84 17.58 -13.13 -10.60
C GLY A 84 18.41 -12.74 -9.39
N ARG A 85 18.96 -11.52 -9.34
CA ARG A 85 19.69 -11.01 -8.17
C ARG A 85 18.73 -10.63 -7.06
N PRO A 86 19.12 -10.79 -5.78
CA PRO A 86 18.29 -10.36 -4.67
C PRO A 86 18.11 -8.84 -4.70
N LEU A 87 16.89 -8.38 -4.41
CA LEU A 87 16.58 -6.96 -4.32
C LEU A 87 17.12 -6.39 -3.00
N PRO A 88 17.61 -5.14 -2.99
CA PRO A 88 18.04 -4.48 -1.76
C PRO A 88 16.85 -4.02 -0.91
N ILE A 89 15.95 -4.94 -0.59
CA ILE A 89 14.77 -4.65 0.23
C ILE A 89 15.19 -4.73 1.69
N PRO A 90 14.90 -3.67 2.50
CA PRO A 90 15.18 -3.75 3.93
C PRO A 90 14.39 -4.91 4.53
N SER A 91 15.07 -5.76 5.31
CA SER A 91 14.41 -6.86 6.00
C SER A 91 13.52 -6.29 7.10
N PHE A 92 12.21 -6.47 6.94
CA PHE A 92 11.29 -6.22 8.02
C PHE A 92 11.30 -7.47 8.91
N SER A 93 11.82 -7.33 10.12
CA SER A 93 11.65 -8.39 11.09
C SER A 93 10.16 -8.47 11.43
N ALA A 94 9.53 -9.59 11.13
CA ALA A 94 8.20 -9.84 11.64
C ALA A 94 8.23 -9.73 13.17
N PRO A 95 7.20 -9.16 13.79
CA PRO A 95 7.11 -9.19 15.25
C PRO A 95 7.19 -10.64 15.69
N ALA A 96 7.93 -10.86 16.78
CA ALA A 96 8.16 -12.20 17.31
C ALA A 96 6.80 -12.91 17.49
N ALA A 97 6.73 -14.17 17.03
CA ALA A 97 5.49 -14.95 17.08
C ALA A 97 4.96 -15.17 18.51
N ASP A 98 5.76 -14.85 19.51
CA ASP A 98 5.45 -14.96 20.93
C ASP A 98 4.89 -13.67 21.54
N GLU A 99 4.75 -12.59 20.78
CA GLU A 99 4.03 -11.44 21.32
C GLU A 99 2.56 -11.80 21.52
N PRO A 100 2.04 -11.61 22.74
CA PRO A 100 0.65 -11.97 23.00
C PRO A 100 -0.26 -11.15 22.11
N PHE A 101 -1.09 -11.87 21.38
CA PHE A 101 -2.11 -11.25 20.55
C PHE A 101 -3.14 -10.59 21.45
N VAL A 102 -3.12 -9.27 21.53
CA VAL A 102 -4.06 -8.50 22.34
C VAL A 102 -5.21 -8.05 21.47
N LEU A 103 -6.37 -8.65 21.67
CA LEU A 103 -7.63 -8.20 21.06
C LEU A 103 -8.04 -6.88 21.71
N GLY A 104 -8.19 -5.86 20.89
CA GLY A 104 -8.63 -4.56 21.36
C GLY A 104 -7.60 -3.91 22.26
N GLY A 105 -6.59 -3.29 21.69
CA GLY A 105 -5.57 -2.58 22.44
C GLY A 105 -6.13 -1.72 23.57
N PRO A 106 -5.29 -1.29 24.50
CA PRO A 106 -5.73 -0.48 25.63
C PRO A 106 -6.48 0.75 25.14
N ALA A 107 -7.60 0.98 25.74
CA ALA A 107 -8.43 2.14 25.45
C ALA A 107 -7.64 3.44 25.68
#